data_b783e17f19e1eb816171e756c1eb65dd
#
_entry.id   b783e17f19e1eb816171e756c1eb65dd
#
_cell.length_a   1.000
_cell.length_b   1.000
_cell.length_c   1.000
_cell.angle_alpha   90.00
_cell.angle_beta   90.00
_cell.angle_gamma   90.00
#
_symmetry.space_group_name_H-M   'P 1'
#
loop_
_entity.id
_entity.type
_entity.pdbx_description
1 polymer ?
#
loop_
_entity_poly.entity_id
_entity_poly.type
_entity_poly.pdbx_seq_one_letter_code
_entity_poly.pdbx_strand_id
1 'polypeptide(L)'
;MKILPSSQSLSAAVLLAGLTALPSAHADVKLPRILSDHMVLQSGKPSTLWGWADPQEKVTVTLGDKTASTTADARGKWSLKLEVPGSKTPLEMTVSGKNTLKVQDILVGEVWICSGQSNMEWSVKQSDNAPVEATAANYPLIRHFKVTKTPAATPQEDLQGAWVVCAPETVGDFSGVGYFFGRELHKQLAKTPIGLIASNWGGTPVESWASRASMEAEPSLKPFLDRWDQQVATYDPAKAQEGFEKAKAAWPKQAEDAKAEGKPAPRQPNPPTAPANSPGRPANLYNGMIAPLLPLSVKGAIWYQGESNVGRAQQYKTLFPLMIQNWRTDFKQPDLAFHFVQIAPYRYNKNNPAADLTPCAELWEAQLETLKKVQNTGMAVTTDIGNLDNIHPTNKQDVGQRLALWALSKNYGVKGLAYSGPVYKDAKITGDKVRLSFEHAQGLKAKDGAALTHFTIAGEDKVFAAAEAKIEGDSLVVSSKDVPKPVAVRFGWREDALPNLVNGAGLPASPFRTDSFPMVTEGKF
;
A
#
# COMPACT_ATOMS: atom_id res chain seq x y z
N MET A 1 -53.22 -9.15 86.89
CA MET A 1 -52.71 -10.35 86.20
C MET A 1 -51.73 -9.88 85.19
N LYS A 2 -50.41 -10.00 85.45
CA LYS A 2 -49.32 -9.42 84.68
C LYS A 2 -48.81 -10.46 83.70
N ILE A 3 -48.73 -10.11 82.46
CA ILE A 3 -48.10 -10.92 81.46
C ILE A 3 -46.82 -10.18 81.01
N LEU A 4 -45.68 -10.76 81.14
CA LEU A 4 -44.33 -10.30 80.73
C LEU A 4 -44.11 -10.63 79.26
N PRO A 5 -43.37 -9.80 78.47
CA PRO A 5 -43.02 -10.12 77.11
C PRO A 5 -41.71 -10.88 77.02
N SER A 6 -41.65 -11.84 76.08
CA SER A 6 -40.53 -12.66 75.72
C SER A 6 -39.46 -11.91 74.93
N SER A 7 -38.22 -12.06 75.35
CA SER A 7 -37.02 -11.58 74.64
C SER A 7 -36.73 -12.38 73.37
N GLN A 8 -36.65 -11.74 72.20
CA GLN A 8 -36.07 -12.33 70.99
C GLN A 8 -34.58 -11.94 70.90
N SER A 9 -33.75 -12.95 70.89
CA SER A 9 -32.33 -12.83 70.64
C SER A 9 -32.07 -12.70 69.13
N LEU A 10 -31.51 -11.56 68.68
CA LEU A 10 -30.96 -11.42 67.35
C LEU A 10 -29.60 -12.13 67.26
N SER A 11 -29.51 -13.19 66.46
CA SER A 11 -28.24 -13.79 66.06
C SER A 11 -27.70 -13.04 64.83
N ALA A 12 -26.63 -12.29 65.00
CA ALA A 12 -25.89 -11.69 63.90
C ALA A 12 -25.06 -12.76 63.17
N ALA A 13 -25.46 -13.08 61.93
CA ALA A 13 -24.66 -13.93 61.04
C ALA A 13 -23.59 -13.06 60.36
N VAL A 14 -22.34 -13.24 60.74
CA VAL A 14 -21.17 -12.67 60.07
C VAL A 14 -20.93 -13.46 58.77
N LEU A 15 -21.27 -12.86 57.61
CA LEU A 15 -20.86 -13.39 56.31
C LEU A 15 -19.37 -13.11 56.12
N LEU A 16 -18.50 -14.11 56.28
CA LEU A 16 -17.12 -14.11 55.81
C LEU A 16 -17.15 -14.23 54.25
N ALA A 17 -17.01 -13.11 53.52
CA ALA A 17 -16.75 -13.14 52.10
C ALA A 17 -15.32 -13.66 51.88
N GLY A 18 -15.20 -14.96 51.61
CA GLY A 18 -13.94 -15.54 51.15
C GLY A 18 -13.62 -14.98 49.76
N LEU A 19 -12.65 -14.07 49.65
CA LEU A 19 -11.98 -13.77 48.39
C LEU A 19 -11.27 -15.05 47.92
N THR A 20 -11.91 -15.83 47.08
CA THR A 20 -11.21 -16.84 46.28
C THR A 20 -10.33 -16.09 45.27
N ALA A 21 -9.04 -15.98 45.56
CA ALA A 21 -8.05 -15.60 44.60
C ALA A 21 -8.16 -16.61 43.43
N LEU A 22 -8.73 -16.15 42.30
CA LEU A 22 -8.66 -16.89 41.05
C LEU A 22 -7.16 -17.14 40.78
N PRO A 23 -6.73 -18.37 40.46
CA PRO A 23 -5.35 -18.59 40.07
C PRO A 23 -5.05 -17.69 38.88
N SER A 24 -4.12 -16.76 39.06
CA SER A 24 -3.58 -15.98 37.95
C SER A 24 -3.04 -16.99 36.95
N ALA A 25 -3.68 -17.11 35.79
CA ALA A 25 -3.12 -17.90 34.70
C ALA A 25 -1.79 -17.22 34.35
N HIS A 26 -0.69 -17.85 34.74
CA HIS A 26 0.65 -17.39 34.45
C HIS A 26 0.84 -17.43 32.94
N ALA A 27 1.08 -16.28 32.31
CA ALA A 27 1.35 -16.18 30.89
C ALA A 27 2.85 -16.15 30.67
N ASP A 28 3.39 -17.18 30.02
CA ASP A 28 4.77 -17.19 29.55
C ASP A 28 5.04 -15.98 28.67
N VAL A 29 6.30 -15.53 28.62
CA VAL A 29 6.73 -14.50 27.65
C VAL A 29 6.36 -14.95 26.24
N LYS A 30 5.72 -14.06 25.49
CA LYS A 30 5.32 -14.26 24.09
C LYS A 30 5.82 -13.12 23.21
N LEU A 31 6.17 -13.44 21.97
CA LEU A 31 6.55 -12.49 20.93
C LEU A 31 5.45 -12.39 19.86
N PRO A 32 5.27 -11.22 19.23
CA PRO A 32 4.43 -11.10 18.04
C PRO A 32 5.05 -11.90 16.88
N ARG A 33 4.22 -12.38 15.98
CA ARG A 33 4.64 -13.23 14.85
C ARG A 33 5.73 -12.61 13.96
N ILE A 34 5.77 -11.28 13.89
CA ILE A 34 6.78 -10.57 13.09
C ILE A 34 8.18 -10.68 13.71
N LEU A 35 8.31 -10.88 15.03
CA LEU A 35 9.57 -11.11 15.74
C LEU A 35 9.82 -12.63 15.88
N SER A 36 10.24 -13.27 14.80
CA SER A 36 10.43 -14.72 14.72
C SER A 36 11.67 -15.08 13.90
N ASP A 37 11.98 -16.35 13.79
CA ASP A 37 13.11 -16.88 13.03
C ASP A 37 13.13 -16.31 11.61
N HIS A 38 14.33 -16.13 11.08
CA HIS A 38 14.61 -15.60 9.75
C HIS A 38 14.27 -14.12 9.56
N MET A 39 13.87 -13.37 10.60
CA MET A 39 13.55 -11.95 10.47
C MET A 39 14.75 -11.11 10.07
N VAL A 40 14.47 -9.94 9.48
CA VAL A 40 15.46 -8.89 9.27
C VAL A 40 15.14 -7.71 10.18
N LEU A 41 16.12 -7.25 10.95
CA LEU A 41 16.05 -6.02 11.73
C LEU A 41 16.63 -4.86 10.95
N GLN A 42 15.99 -3.69 11.05
CA GLN A 42 16.46 -2.48 10.37
C GLN A 42 17.82 -2.04 10.91
N SER A 43 18.78 -1.85 10.00
CA SER A 43 20.13 -1.37 10.30
C SER A 43 20.15 0.13 10.66
N GLY A 44 21.20 0.56 11.37
CA GLY A 44 21.52 1.98 11.59
C GLY A 44 20.62 2.73 12.57
N LYS A 45 19.73 2.06 13.28
CA LYS A 45 18.92 2.62 14.36
C LYS A 45 18.48 1.52 15.36
N PRO A 46 18.16 1.91 16.61
CA PRO A 46 17.66 0.96 17.60
C PRO A 46 16.37 0.30 17.11
N SER A 47 16.23 -0.99 17.35
CA SER A 47 14.97 -1.72 17.13
C SER A 47 14.11 -1.68 18.38
N THR A 48 12.82 -1.46 18.20
CA THR A 48 11.84 -1.74 19.23
C THR A 48 11.52 -3.24 19.21
N LEU A 49 11.68 -3.89 20.36
CA LEU A 49 11.29 -5.28 20.61
C LEU A 49 10.17 -5.27 21.65
N TRP A 50 9.12 -6.06 21.41
CA TRP A 50 7.91 -6.05 22.24
C TRP A 50 7.23 -7.41 22.28
N GLY A 51 6.31 -7.54 23.21
CA GLY A 51 5.51 -8.75 23.38
C GLY A 51 4.65 -8.72 24.62
N TRP A 52 4.32 -9.88 25.11
CA TRP A 52 3.47 -10.07 26.28
C TRP A 52 4.17 -10.95 27.29
N ALA A 53 3.86 -10.77 28.58
CA ALA A 53 4.33 -11.55 29.72
C ALA A 53 3.32 -11.38 30.86
N ASP A 54 3.55 -11.99 32.02
CA ASP A 54 2.74 -11.69 33.19
C ASP A 54 2.87 -10.21 33.61
N PRO A 55 1.81 -9.59 34.14
CA PRO A 55 1.91 -8.25 34.73
C PRO A 55 3.07 -8.16 35.73
N GLN A 56 3.86 -7.10 35.64
CA GLN A 56 5.06 -6.82 36.45
C GLN A 56 6.20 -7.87 36.28
N GLU A 57 6.13 -8.73 35.31
CA GLU A 57 7.23 -9.63 34.98
C GLU A 57 8.40 -8.89 34.38
N LYS A 58 9.62 -9.17 34.88
CA LYS A 58 10.86 -8.65 34.29
C LYS A 58 11.20 -9.46 33.04
N VAL A 59 11.32 -8.81 31.92
CA VAL A 59 11.72 -9.41 30.64
C VAL A 59 13.10 -8.89 30.27
N THR A 60 14.01 -9.80 29.94
CA THR A 60 15.37 -9.48 29.46
C THR A 60 15.53 -9.99 28.03
N VAL A 61 16.00 -9.13 27.15
CA VAL A 61 16.27 -9.46 25.76
C VAL A 61 17.77 -9.33 25.48
N THR A 62 18.35 -10.38 24.92
CA THR A 62 19.75 -10.40 24.45
C THR A 62 19.75 -10.66 22.94
N LEU A 63 20.42 -9.79 22.17
CA LEU A 63 20.61 -9.89 20.72
C LEU A 63 22.11 -9.78 20.42
N GLY A 64 22.76 -10.86 20.07
CA GLY A 64 24.22 -10.91 19.92
C GLY A 64 24.90 -10.51 21.25
N ASP A 65 25.66 -9.42 21.22
CA ASP A 65 26.37 -8.85 22.39
C ASP A 65 25.57 -7.78 23.16
N LYS A 66 24.37 -7.44 22.72
CA LYS A 66 23.52 -6.39 23.33
C LYS A 66 22.45 -7.00 24.21
N THR A 67 22.28 -6.42 25.39
CA THR A 67 21.26 -6.87 26.36
C THR A 67 20.53 -5.66 26.94
N ALA A 68 19.21 -5.76 27.05
CA ALA A 68 18.36 -4.79 27.73
C ALA A 68 17.24 -5.50 28.50
N SER A 69 16.69 -4.84 29.52
CA SER A 69 15.58 -5.37 30.31
C SER A 69 14.48 -4.34 30.45
N THR A 70 13.26 -4.82 30.62
CA THR A 70 12.07 -4.03 30.90
C THR A 70 11.14 -4.81 31.84
N THR A 71 10.08 -4.17 32.30
CA THR A 71 9.02 -4.80 33.09
C THR A 71 7.71 -4.69 32.35
N ALA A 72 6.94 -5.78 32.27
CA ALA A 72 5.62 -5.78 31.66
C ALA A 72 4.65 -4.87 32.45
N ASP A 73 3.81 -4.14 31.75
CA ASP A 73 2.80 -3.26 32.36
C ASP A 73 1.67 -4.07 33.04
N ALA A 74 0.69 -3.37 33.62
CA ALA A 74 -0.44 -4.00 34.30
C ALA A 74 -1.34 -4.85 33.36
N ARG A 75 -1.18 -4.67 32.03
CA ARG A 75 -1.88 -5.46 31.00
C ARG A 75 -1.02 -6.60 30.45
N GLY A 76 0.15 -6.80 31.03
CA GLY A 76 1.10 -7.81 30.57
C GLY A 76 1.85 -7.44 29.29
N LYS A 77 1.88 -6.17 28.87
CA LYS A 77 2.61 -5.73 27.68
C LYS A 77 4.00 -5.23 28.07
N TRP A 78 5.01 -5.63 27.32
CA TRP A 78 6.35 -5.11 27.47
C TRP A 78 6.89 -4.58 26.13
N SER A 79 7.76 -3.61 26.21
CA SER A 79 8.49 -3.05 25.08
C SER A 79 9.81 -2.48 25.55
N LEU A 80 10.85 -2.64 24.75
CA LEU A 80 12.15 -2.03 24.95
C LEU A 80 12.79 -1.63 23.63
N LYS A 81 13.74 -0.70 23.68
CA LYS A 81 14.61 -0.38 22.55
C LYS A 81 15.96 -1.02 22.78
N LEU A 82 16.47 -1.68 21.75
CA LEU A 82 17.79 -2.31 21.77
C LEU A 82 18.60 -1.85 20.56
N GLU A 83 19.85 -1.48 20.80
CA GLU A 83 20.79 -1.21 19.72
C GLU A 83 21.00 -2.49 18.91
N VAL A 84 20.87 -2.37 17.58
CA VAL A 84 21.08 -3.50 16.68
C VAL A 84 22.56 -3.59 16.36
N PRO A 85 23.26 -4.67 16.75
CA PRO A 85 24.69 -4.80 16.47
C PRO A 85 24.91 -4.93 14.95
N GLY A 86 25.90 -4.24 14.42
CA GLY A 86 26.34 -4.45 13.03
C GLY A 86 26.86 -5.87 12.88
N SER A 87 26.22 -6.68 12.06
CA SER A 87 26.64 -8.08 11.84
C SER A 87 26.57 -8.45 10.36
N LYS A 88 27.57 -9.18 9.90
CA LYS A 88 27.62 -9.81 8.56
C LYS A 88 27.13 -11.25 8.59
N THR A 89 26.96 -11.82 9.79
CA THR A 89 26.47 -13.17 10.01
C THR A 89 25.13 -13.12 10.74
N PRO A 90 24.26 -14.14 10.58
CA PRO A 90 23.03 -14.22 11.32
C PRO A 90 23.23 -14.15 12.84
N LEU A 91 22.33 -13.48 13.53
CA LEU A 91 22.30 -13.33 14.98
C LEU A 91 21.25 -14.27 15.61
N GLU A 92 21.41 -14.55 16.89
CA GLU A 92 20.41 -15.16 17.75
C GLU A 92 19.90 -14.11 18.74
N MET A 93 18.59 -14.13 19.01
CA MET A 93 17.95 -13.35 20.07
C MET A 93 17.39 -14.30 21.13
N THR A 94 17.69 -14.03 22.39
CA THR A 94 17.09 -14.71 23.55
C THR A 94 16.21 -13.74 24.30
N VAL A 95 14.98 -14.14 24.59
CA VAL A 95 14.03 -13.39 25.42
C VAL A 95 13.70 -14.20 26.64
N SER A 96 14.10 -13.71 27.82
CA SER A 96 13.99 -14.42 29.10
C SER A 96 13.06 -13.67 30.06
N GLY A 97 12.09 -14.35 30.55
CA GLY A 97 11.22 -14.00 31.66
C GLY A 97 11.07 -15.25 32.56
N LYS A 98 9.86 -15.65 32.88
CA LYS A 98 9.59 -16.97 33.55
C LYS A 98 9.94 -18.14 32.65
N ASN A 99 9.75 -18.01 31.36
CA ASN A 99 10.23 -18.90 30.31
C ASN A 99 11.36 -18.25 29.52
N THR A 100 11.94 -18.98 28.59
CA THR A 100 12.95 -18.46 27.65
C THR A 100 12.58 -18.84 26.24
N LEU A 101 12.55 -17.82 25.37
CA LEU A 101 12.36 -17.95 23.92
C LEU A 101 13.68 -17.69 23.21
N LYS A 102 13.92 -18.42 22.11
CA LYS A 102 15.02 -18.19 21.19
C LYS A 102 14.47 -17.90 19.81
N VAL A 103 15.03 -16.88 19.16
CA VAL A 103 14.78 -16.53 17.76
C VAL A 103 16.11 -16.61 17.03
N GLN A 104 16.14 -17.36 15.95
CA GLN A 104 17.36 -17.71 15.24
C GLN A 104 17.41 -17.12 13.83
N ASP A 105 18.61 -17.09 13.25
CA ASP A 105 18.85 -16.64 11.86
C ASP A 105 18.34 -15.22 11.61
N ILE A 106 18.62 -14.29 12.52
CA ILE A 106 18.25 -12.90 12.43
C ILE A 106 19.31 -12.16 11.59
N LEU A 107 18.88 -11.51 10.52
CA LEU A 107 19.72 -10.64 9.70
C LEU A 107 19.57 -9.16 10.10
N VAL A 108 20.63 -8.39 9.86
CA VAL A 108 20.63 -6.92 10.02
C VAL A 108 20.76 -6.28 8.65
N GLY A 109 19.79 -5.50 8.25
CA GLY A 109 19.73 -4.95 6.89
C GLY A 109 18.65 -3.90 6.72
N GLU A 110 18.08 -3.83 5.53
CA GLU A 110 17.07 -2.83 5.18
C GLU A 110 15.67 -3.47 5.13
N VAL A 111 14.74 -2.93 5.89
CA VAL A 111 13.37 -3.45 6.01
C VAL A 111 12.38 -2.54 5.29
N TRP A 112 11.62 -3.10 4.36
CA TRP A 112 10.63 -2.37 3.57
C TRP A 112 9.25 -3.02 3.65
N ILE A 113 8.21 -2.19 3.78
CA ILE A 113 6.81 -2.63 3.69
C ILE A 113 6.40 -2.58 2.22
N CYS A 114 5.85 -3.69 1.70
CA CYS A 114 5.32 -3.82 0.34
C CYS A 114 3.79 -3.85 0.44
N SER A 115 3.12 -2.71 0.23
CA SER A 115 1.69 -2.59 0.48
C SER A 115 0.91 -2.03 -0.70
N GLY A 116 -0.40 -2.16 -0.67
CA GLY A 116 -1.33 -1.74 -1.72
C GLY A 116 -2.36 -2.80 -2.06
N GLN A 117 -2.77 -2.84 -3.34
CA GLN A 117 -3.80 -3.77 -3.81
C GLN A 117 -3.25 -4.89 -4.72
N SER A 118 -4.07 -5.43 -5.60
CA SER A 118 -3.77 -6.62 -6.41
C SER A 118 -2.47 -6.54 -7.21
N ASN A 119 -2.10 -5.37 -7.73
CA ASN A 119 -0.85 -5.20 -8.46
C ASN A 119 0.40 -5.29 -7.57
N MET A 120 0.32 -4.95 -6.27
CA MET A 120 1.36 -5.27 -5.29
C MET A 120 1.30 -6.73 -4.84
N GLU A 121 0.10 -7.28 -4.74
CA GLU A 121 -0.11 -8.69 -4.38
C GLU A 121 0.34 -9.67 -5.47
N TRP A 122 0.34 -9.25 -6.75
CA TRP A 122 0.72 -10.05 -7.90
C TRP A 122 2.06 -10.74 -7.70
N SER A 123 2.05 -12.08 -7.75
CA SER A 123 3.20 -12.88 -7.32
C SER A 123 4.25 -13.03 -8.43
N VAL A 124 5.46 -13.45 -8.05
CA VAL A 124 6.55 -13.74 -8.98
C VAL A 124 6.13 -14.80 -10.00
N LYS A 125 5.42 -15.86 -9.59
CA LYS A 125 4.95 -16.92 -10.49
C LYS A 125 3.92 -16.47 -11.52
N GLN A 126 3.34 -15.28 -11.35
CA GLN A 126 2.38 -14.65 -12.27
C GLN A 126 3.03 -13.54 -13.12
N SER A 127 4.28 -13.21 -12.83
CA SER A 127 5.04 -12.15 -13.52
C SER A 127 5.69 -12.69 -14.80
N ASP A 128 6.19 -11.79 -15.65
CA ASP A 128 6.92 -12.17 -16.85
C ASP A 128 8.15 -13.02 -16.49
N ASN A 129 8.46 -13.97 -17.35
CA ASN A 129 9.63 -14.87 -17.22
C ASN A 129 9.68 -15.64 -15.88
N ALA A 130 8.52 -15.91 -15.25
CA ALA A 130 8.43 -16.50 -13.93
C ALA A 130 9.30 -17.75 -13.69
N PRO A 131 9.40 -18.75 -14.60
CA PRO A 131 10.28 -19.90 -14.41
C PRO A 131 11.77 -19.53 -14.32
N VAL A 132 12.20 -18.59 -15.15
CA VAL A 132 13.60 -18.11 -15.17
C VAL A 132 13.90 -17.35 -13.89
N GLU A 133 13.00 -16.46 -13.49
CA GLU A 133 13.12 -15.65 -12.27
C GLU A 133 13.15 -16.52 -11.01
N ALA A 134 12.27 -17.53 -10.94
CA ALA A 134 12.25 -18.47 -9.83
C ALA A 134 13.56 -19.28 -9.74
N THR A 135 14.01 -19.86 -10.84
CA THR A 135 15.27 -20.63 -10.88
C THR A 135 16.49 -19.79 -10.46
N ALA A 136 16.51 -18.49 -10.81
CA ALA A 136 17.59 -17.58 -10.45
C ALA A 136 17.49 -17.01 -9.02
N ALA A 137 16.42 -17.31 -8.26
CA ALA A 137 16.12 -16.66 -6.98
C ALA A 137 16.88 -17.23 -5.77
N ASN A 138 18.17 -17.53 -5.93
CA ASN A 138 19.02 -17.93 -4.80
C ASN A 138 19.60 -16.70 -4.09
N TYR A 139 18.77 -16.04 -3.24
CA TYR A 139 19.15 -14.86 -2.48
C TYR A 139 18.89 -15.04 -0.98
N PRO A 140 19.69 -15.86 -0.27
CA PRO A 140 19.42 -16.19 1.14
C PRO A 140 19.49 -15.00 2.10
N LEU A 141 19.99 -13.85 1.66
CA LEU A 141 19.97 -12.60 2.42
C LEU A 141 18.73 -11.73 2.14
N ILE A 142 17.83 -12.15 1.25
CA ILE A 142 16.51 -11.55 1.08
C ILE A 142 15.50 -12.41 1.85
N ARG A 143 14.69 -11.78 2.66
CA ARG A 143 13.67 -12.44 3.48
C ARG A 143 12.29 -11.84 3.19
N HIS A 144 11.31 -12.69 3.13
CA HIS A 144 9.93 -12.32 2.85
C HIS A 144 9.04 -12.61 4.06
N PHE A 145 8.21 -11.66 4.43
CA PHE A 145 7.12 -11.88 5.38
C PHE A 145 5.79 -11.56 4.70
N LYS A 146 4.91 -12.54 4.57
CA LYS A 146 3.59 -12.34 3.99
C LYS A 146 2.55 -12.25 5.10
N VAL A 147 1.98 -11.06 5.27
CA VAL A 147 0.90 -10.80 6.25
C VAL A 147 -0.38 -11.49 5.79
N THR A 148 -0.98 -12.27 6.67
CA THR A 148 -2.30 -12.88 6.41
C THR A 148 -3.37 -11.81 6.36
N LYS A 149 -4.23 -11.89 5.35
CA LYS A 149 -5.34 -10.95 5.11
C LYS A 149 -6.34 -10.98 6.27
N THR A 150 -6.37 -9.91 7.04
CA THR A 150 -7.21 -9.80 8.25
C THR A 150 -7.81 -8.40 8.32
N PRO A 151 -9.09 -8.20 7.96
CA PRO A 151 -9.77 -6.95 8.21
C PRO A 151 -10.17 -6.89 9.69
N ALA A 152 -10.03 -5.74 10.33
CA ALA A 152 -10.38 -5.57 11.74
C ALA A 152 -11.05 -4.21 12.00
N ALA A 153 -12.09 -4.20 12.82
CA ALA A 153 -12.80 -2.98 13.19
C ALA A 153 -11.98 -2.07 14.11
N THR A 154 -11.03 -2.64 14.86
CA THR A 154 -10.13 -1.94 15.79
C THR A 154 -8.69 -2.36 15.54
N PRO A 155 -7.69 -1.50 15.89
CA PRO A 155 -6.29 -1.84 15.77
C PRO A 155 -5.93 -3.14 16.49
N GLN A 156 -5.28 -4.05 15.78
CA GLN A 156 -4.79 -5.31 16.32
C GLN A 156 -3.37 -5.16 16.83
N GLU A 157 -2.97 -6.03 17.76
CA GLU A 157 -1.66 -5.99 18.40
C GLU A 157 -0.67 -7.01 17.84
N ASP A 158 -1.19 -8.02 17.15
CA ASP A 158 -0.42 -9.05 16.45
C ASP A 158 -1.06 -9.36 15.10
N LEU A 159 -0.31 -10.02 14.25
CA LEU A 159 -0.73 -10.46 12.94
C LEU A 159 -0.32 -11.90 12.68
N GLN A 160 -0.84 -12.51 11.62
CA GLN A 160 -0.42 -13.84 11.20
C GLN A 160 0.50 -13.74 9.99
N GLY A 161 1.52 -14.58 9.95
CA GLY A 161 2.53 -14.67 8.90
C GLY A 161 3.78 -15.38 9.39
N ALA A 162 4.75 -15.52 8.48
CA ALA A 162 6.07 -16.05 8.80
C ALA A 162 7.12 -15.45 7.88
N TRP A 163 8.35 -15.29 8.36
CA TRP A 163 9.50 -14.98 7.55
C TRP A 163 9.93 -16.21 6.75
N VAL A 164 10.23 -15.98 5.48
CA VAL A 164 10.66 -17.02 4.55
C VAL A 164 11.95 -16.58 3.86
N VAL A 165 12.92 -17.47 3.79
CA VAL A 165 14.17 -17.25 3.03
C VAL A 165 13.87 -17.26 1.54
N CYS A 166 14.43 -16.29 0.80
CA CYS A 166 14.28 -16.25 -0.65
C CYS A 166 15.12 -17.34 -1.31
N ALA A 167 14.43 -18.31 -1.90
CA ALA A 167 14.99 -19.44 -2.64
C ALA A 167 14.11 -19.74 -3.87
N PRO A 168 14.59 -20.53 -4.84
CA PRO A 168 13.80 -20.94 -5.99
C PRO A 168 12.43 -21.53 -5.64
N GLU A 169 12.37 -22.29 -4.56
CA GLU A 169 11.17 -22.99 -4.09
C GLU A 169 10.18 -22.07 -3.39
N THR A 170 10.61 -20.91 -2.88
CA THR A 170 9.80 -20.05 -2.02
C THR A 170 9.38 -18.73 -2.68
N VAL A 171 10.17 -18.22 -3.62
CA VAL A 171 9.96 -16.88 -4.21
C VAL A 171 8.66 -16.78 -5.02
N GLY A 172 8.20 -17.89 -5.59
CA GLY A 172 7.06 -17.92 -6.51
C GLY A 172 5.78 -17.30 -5.94
N ASP A 173 5.53 -17.44 -4.65
CA ASP A 173 4.32 -16.96 -3.96
C ASP A 173 4.47 -15.57 -3.32
N PHE A 174 5.64 -14.96 -3.46
CA PHE A 174 5.87 -13.62 -2.93
C PHE A 174 5.47 -12.53 -3.94
N SER A 175 5.27 -11.28 -3.47
CA SER A 175 5.03 -10.11 -4.32
C SER A 175 6.11 -9.96 -5.37
N GLY A 176 5.74 -9.97 -6.67
CA GLY A 176 6.69 -9.73 -7.76
C GLY A 176 7.34 -8.35 -7.63
N VAL A 177 6.54 -7.30 -7.45
CA VAL A 177 7.06 -5.93 -7.25
C VAL A 177 8.00 -5.87 -6.05
N GLY A 178 7.61 -6.45 -4.91
CA GLY A 178 8.43 -6.50 -3.70
C GLY A 178 9.75 -7.24 -3.93
N TYR A 179 9.70 -8.41 -4.56
CA TYR A 179 10.90 -9.20 -4.87
C TYR A 179 11.86 -8.46 -5.79
N PHE A 180 11.37 -7.95 -6.92
CA PHE A 180 12.24 -7.26 -7.89
C PHE A 180 12.84 -5.97 -7.33
N PHE A 181 12.07 -5.23 -6.52
CA PHE A 181 12.58 -4.08 -5.76
C PHE A 181 13.69 -4.49 -4.78
N GLY A 182 13.44 -5.47 -3.93
CA GLY A 182 14.40 -5.94 -2.92
C GLY A 182 15.65 -6.55 -3.54
N ARG A 183 15.51 -7.31 -4.64
CA ARG A 183 16.61 -7.86 -5.40
C ARG A 183 17.53 -6.77 -5.99
N GLU A 184 16.93 -5.70 -6.54
CA GLU A 184 17.70 -4.59 -7.07
C GLU A 184 18.46 -3.85 -5.96
N LEU A 185 17.82 -3.56 -4.83
CA LEU A 185 18.50 -2.98 -3.67
C LEU A 185 19.65 -3.88 -3.19
N HIS A 186 19.41 -5.18 -3.03
CA HIS A 186 20.42 -6.14 -2.59
C HIS A 186 21.65 -6.13 -3.49
N LYS A 187 21.45 -6.09 -4.82
CA LYS A 187 22.54 -6.04 -5.80
C LYS A 187 23.35 -4.74 -5.71
N GLN A 188 22.66 -3.60 -5.60
CA GLN A 188 23.28 -2.28 -5.64
C GLN A 188 23.90 -1.86 -4.29
N LEU A 189 23.45 -2.41 -3.18
CA LEU A 189 23.90 -2.10 -1.82
C LEU A 189 24.88 -3.15 -1.28
N ALA A 190 25.82 -3.62 -2.09
CA ALA A 190 26.89 -4.54 -1.69
C ALA A 190 26.38 -5.81 -0.96
N LYS A 191 25.29 -6.39 -1.43
CA LYS A 191 24.62 -7.58 -0.86
C LYS A 191 24.10 -7.37 0.56
N THR A 192 23.70 -6.15 0.90
CA THR A 192 23.00 -5.86 2.16
C THR A 192 21.78 -6.76 2.30
N PRO A 193 21.51 -7.35 3.48
CA PRO A 193 20.28 -8.09 3.74
C PRO A 193 19.04 -7.23 3.54
N ILE A 194 17.97 -7.81 2.97
CA ILE A 194 16.72 -7.12 2.71
C ILE A 194 15.56 -7.90 3.33
N GLY A 195 14.79 -7.25 4.18
CA GLY A 195 13.51 -7.73 4.72
C GLY A 195 12.35 -7.07 4.00
N LEU A 196 11.46 -7.88 3.43
CA LEU A 196 10.30 -7.43 2.67
C LEU A 196 9.01 -7.90 3.36
N ILE A 197 8.21 -6.97 3.87
CA ILE A 197 6.96 -7.26 4.57
C ILE A 197 5.81 -6.97 3.61
N ALA A 198 5.23 -8.02 3.03
CA ALA A 198 4.09 -7.92 2.10
C ALA A 198 2.77 -7.85 2.89
N SER A 199 2.24 -6.63 3.02
CA SER A 199 0.94 -6.32 3.61
C SER A 199 0.06 -5.68 2.54
N ASN A 200 -0.63 -6.51 1.73
CA ASN A 200 -1.38 -6.08 0.56
C ASN A 200 -2.64 -6.92 0.36
N TRP A 201 -3.66 -6.34 -0.32
CA TRP A 201 -4.92 -7.02 -0.59
C TRP A 201 -5.59 -6.50 -1.85
N GLY A 202 -5.81 -7.35 -2.84
CA GLY A 202 -6.42 -7.00 -4.11
C GLY A 202 -7.83 -6.41 -4.00
N GLY A 203 -8.13 -5.41 -4.84
CA GLY A 203 -9.44 -4.77 -4.90
C GLY A 203 -9.76 -3.80 -3.76
N THR A 204 -8.76 -3.38 -2.97
CA THR A 204 -8.97 -2.51 -1.82
C THR A 204 -8.63 -1.05 -2.12
N PRO A 205 -9.46 -0.09 -1.67
CA PRO A 205 -9.21 1.33 -1.83
C PRO A 205 -8.25 1.87 -0.75
N VAL A 206 -7.66 3.05 -0.99
CA VAL A 206 -6.64 3.66 -0.12
C VAL A 206 -7.14 3.92 1.31
N GLU A 207 -8.40 4.29 1.47
CA GLU A 207 -9.02 4.57 2.78
C GLU A 207 -9.04 3.37 3.73
N SER A 208 -8.97 2.16 3.20
CA SER A 208 -8.88 0.95 4.04
C SER A 208 -7.54 0.85 4.79
N TRP A 209 -6.51 1.54 4.29
CA TRP A 209 -5.13 1.49 4.76
C TRP A 209 -4.71 2.72 5.59
N ALA A 210 -5.63 3.66 5.85
CA ALA A 210 -5.44 4.79 6.76
C ALA A 210 -6.20 4.56 8.08
N SER A 211 -5.71 5.12 9.18
CA SER A 211 -6.41 5.02 10.47
C SER A 211 -7.72 5.81 10.46
N ARG A 212 -8.72 5.34 11.18
CA ARG A 212 -10.00 6.04 11.31
C ARG A 212 -9.80 7.46 11.86
N ALA A 213 -8.95 7.61 12.87
CA ALA A 213 -8.68 8.89 13.50
C ALA A 213 -8.06 9.92 12.54
N SER A 214 -7.15 9.49 11.64
CA SER A 214 -6.56 10.39 10.66
C SER A 214 -7.59 10.88 9.63
N MET A 215 -8.52 10.03 9.23
CA MET A 215 -9.60 10.40 8.30
C MET A 215 -10.66 11.30 8.95
N GLU A 216 -10.98 11.09 10.23
CA GLU A 216 -11.90 11.94 10.99
C GLU A 216 -11.35 13.34 11.23
N ALA A 217 -10.02 13.49 11.26
CA ALA A 217 -9.36 14.78 11.38
C ALA A 217 -9.44 15.62 10.08
N GLU A 218 -9.86 15.04 8.95
CA GLU A 218 -10.04 15.71 7.66
C GLU A 218 -11.54 15.96 7.38
N PRO A 219 -12.04 17.19 7.55
CA PRO A 219 -13.48 17.49 7.48
C PRO A 219 -14.13 17.13 6.14
N SER A 220 -13.38 17.18 5.03
CA SER A 220 -13.90 16.84 3.69
C SER A 220 -14.28 15.37 3.55
N LEU A 221 -13.75 14.50 4.41
CA LEU A 221 -14.05 13.06 4.41
C LEU A 221 -15.26 12.67 5.27
N LYS A 222 -15.80 13.60 6.07
CA LYS A 222 -16.93 13.30 6.97
C LYS A 222 -18.13 12.68 6.27
N PRO A 223 -18.67 13.22 5.15
CA PRO A 223 -19.83 12.62 4.47
C PRO A 223 -19.56 11.19 3.99
N PHE A 224 -18.33 10.92 3.56
CA PHE A 224 -17.88 9.58 3.15
C PHE A 224 -17.87 8.60 4.34
N LEU A 225 -17.33 9.02 5.48
CA LEU A 225 -17.27 8.20 6.69
C LEU A 225 -18.67 7.94 7.28
N ASP A 226 -19.52 8.97 7.33
CA ASP A 226 -20.91 8.85 7.79
C ASP A 226 -21.71 7.83 6.96
N ARG A 227 -21.52 7.82 5.64
CA ARG A 227 -22.14 6.83 4.75
C ARG A 227 -21.73 5.39 5.10
N TRP A 228 -20.44 5.15 5.37
CA TRP A 228 -19.97 3.85 5.80
C TRP A 228 -20.54 3.44 7.15
N ASP A 229 -20.60 4.37 8.11
CA ASP A 229 -21.16 4.11 9.43
C ASP A 229 -22.66 3.78 9.33
N GLN A 230 -23.39 4.48 8.47
CA GLN A 230 -24.79 4.17 8.18
C GLN A 230 -24.95 2.77 7.55
N GLN A 231 -24.12 2.39 6.60
CA GLN A 231 -24.15 1.04 6.00
C GLN A 231 -23.90 -0.06 7.05
N VAL A 232 -22.99 0.18 8.00
CA VAL A 232 -22.74 -0.76 9.11
C VAL A 232 -23.94 -0.83 10.04
N ALA A 233 -24.51 0.32 10.42
CA ALA A 233 -25.62 0.42 11.37
C ALA A 233 -26.94 -0.17 10.83
N THR A 234 -27.16 -0.09 9.52
CA THR A 234 -28.40 -0.55 8.87
C THR A 234 -28.29 -1.92 8.22
N TYR A 235 -27.13 -2.59 8.36
CA TYR A 235 -26.92 -3.91 7.74
C TYR A 235 -27.82 -4.96 8.38
N ASP A 236 -28.59 -5.63 7.54
CA ASP A 236 -29.47 -6.76 7.91
C ASP A 236 -28.90 -8.06 7.31
N PRO A 237 -28.30 -8.93 8.14
CA PRO A 237 -27.71 -10.19 7.67
C PRO A 237 -28.73 -11.12 6.99
N ALA A 238 -29.98 -11.14 7.48
CA ALA A 238 -31.02 -12.01 6.94
C ALA A 238 -31.42 -11.60 5.53
N LYS A 239 -31.65 -10.30 5.31
CA LYS A 239 -31.93 -9.75 3.97
C LYS A 239 -30.77 -9.93 3.01
N ALA A 240 -29.51 -9.74 3.49
CA ALA A 240 -28.33 -9.94 2.68
C ALA A 240 -28.18 -11.40 2.23
N GLN A 241 -28.44 -12.36 3.14
CA GLN A 241 -28.41 -13.79 2.83
C GLN A 241 -29.53 -14.16 1.86
N GLU A 242 -30.75 -13.68 2.07
CA GLU A 242 -31.89 -13.91 1.14
C GLU A 242 -31.56 -13.39 -0.27
N GLY A 243 -31.00 -12.18 -0.36
CA GLY A 243 -30.55 -11.60 -1.64
C GLY A 243 -29.49 -12.46 -2.33
N PHE A 244 -28.54 -12.98 -1.59
CA PHE A 244 -27.50 -13.88 -2.11
C PHE A 244 -28.10 -15.19 -2.63
N GLU A 245 -28.99 -15.84 -1.88
CA GLU A 245 -29.62 -17.11 -2.34
C GLU A 245 -30.45 -16.90 -3.61
N LYS A 246 -31.18 -15.79 -3.72
CA LYS A 246 -31.90 -15.42 -4.95
C LYS A 246 -30.96 -15.22 -6.13
N ALA A 247 -29.87 -14.46 -5.93
CA ALA A 247 -28.86 -14.21 -6.98
C ALA A 247 -28.16 -15.51 -7.41
N LYS A 248 -27.81 -16.36 -6.44
CA LYS A 248 -27.18 -17.67 -6.67
C LYS A 248 -28.09 -18.61 -7.46
N ALA A 249 -29.37 -18.64 -7.15
CA ALA A 249 -30.37 -19.44 -7.86
C ALA A 249 -30.59 -18.93 -9.31
N ALA A 250 -30.53 -17.63 -9.55
CA ALA A 250 -30.72 -17.02 -10.87
C ALA A 250 -29.46 -17.13 -11.77
N TRP A 251 -28.29 -17.26 -11.18
CA TRP A 251 -26.98 -17.18 -11.89
C TRP A 251 -26.83 -18.25 -13.00
N PRO A 252 -27.20 -19.53 -12.84
CA PRO A 252 -27.02 -20.53 -13.89
C PRO A 252 -27.72 -20.12 -15.19
N LYS A 253 -28.96 -19.63 -15.08
CA LYS A 253 -29.72 -19.14 -16.23
C LYS A 253 -29.06 -17.92 -16.87
N GLN A 254 -28.61 -16.97 -16.09
CA GLN A 254 -27.90 -15.78 -16.60
C GLN A 254 -26.61 -16.16 -17.32
N ALA A 255 -25.88 -17.15 -16.81
CA ALA A 255 -24.65 -17.66 -17.44
C ALA A 255 -24.94 -18.38 -18.77
N GLU A 256 -26.05 -19.15 -18.85
CA GLU A 256 -26.52 -19.81 -20.07
C GLU A 256 -26.97 -18.77 -21.11
N ASP A 257 -27.80 -17.82 -20.72
CA ASP A 257 -28.27 -16.72 -21.57
C ASP A 257 -27.10 -15.91 -22.17
N ALA A 258 -26.10 -15.55 -21.31
CA ALA A 258 -24.90 -14.85 -21.77
C ALA A 258 -24.09 -15.68 -22.77
N LYS A 259 -23.97 -17.00 -22.55
CA LYS A 259 -23.30 -17.93 -23.48
C LYS A 259 -24.03 -18.01 -24.81
N ALA A 260 -25.37 -18.07 -24.81
CA ALA A 260 -26.19 -18.07 -26.01
C ALA A 260 -26.01 -16.77 -26.83
N GLU A 261 -25.78 -15.65 -26.16
CA GLU A 261 -25.51 -14.34 -26.78
C GLU A 261 -24.03 -14.12 -27.18
N GLY A 262 -23.16 -15.13 -27.01
CA GLY A 262 -21.72 -15.00 -27.27
C GLY A 262 -20.98 -14.05 -26.30
N LYS A 263 -21.59 -13.77 -25.13
CA LYS A 263 -21.03 -12.93 -24.09
C LYS A 263 -20.36 -13.76 -22.99
N PRO A 264 -19.35 -13.24 -22.28
CA PRO A 264 -18.81 -13.91 -21.12
C PRO A 264 -19.86 -14.07 -20.02
N ALA A 265 -19.88 -15.21 -19.34
CA ALA A 265 -20.79 -15.45 -18.23
C ALA A 265 -20.59 -14.40 -17.12
N PRO A 266 -21.68 -13.92 -16.48
CA PRO A 266 -21.57 -13.03 -15.33
C PRO A 266 -20.83 -13.72 -14.19
N ARG A 267 -20.16 -12.91 -13.36
CA ARG A 267 -19.44 -13.44 -12.18
C ARG A 267 -20.41 -14.14 -11.23
N GLN A 268 -20.04 -15.31 -10.75
CA GLN A 268 -20.84 -16.04 -9.75
C GLN A 268 -21.02 -15.19 -8.49
N PRO A 269 -22.22 -15.10 -7.91
CA PRO A 269 -22.46 -14.42 -6.64
C PRO A 269 -21.61 -15.00 -5.52
N ASN A 270 -21.03 -14.12 -4.69
CA ASN A 270 -20.31 -14.51 -3.48
C ASN A 270 -21.22 -14.35 -2.25
N PRO A 271 -21.02 -15.14 -1.19
CA PRO A 271 -21.68 -14.92 0.09
C PRO A 271 -21.53 -13.47 0.58
N PRO A 272 -22.54 -12.88 1.21
CA PRO A 272 -22.46 -11.52 1.68
C PRO A 272 -21.43 -11.37 2.80
N THR A 273 -20.63 -10.33 2.71
CA THR A 273 -19.74 -9.90 3.79
C THR A 273 -20.37 -8.72 4.49
N ALA A 274 -20.53 -8.80 5.82
CA ALA A 274 -21.03 -7.67 6.59
C ALA A 274 -20.14 -6.44 6.37
N PRO A 275 -20.68 -5.24 6.15
CA PRO A 275 -19.89 -4.01 5.94
C PRO A 275 -18.85 -3.76 7.03
N ALA A 276 -19.15 -4.13 8.28
CA ALA A 276 -18.19 -4.05 9.38
C ALA A 276 -16.90 -4.85 9.15
N ASN A 277 -16.98 -5.97 8.42
CA ASN A 277 -15.87 -6.88 8.15
C ASN A 277 -15.32 -6.73 6.72
N SER A 278 -15.83 -5.76 5.95
CA SER A 278 -15.39 -5.53 4.58
C SER A 278 -13.92 -5.09 4.54
N PRO A 279 -13.07 -5.68 3.68
CA PRO A 279 -11.72 -5.18 3.44
C PRO A 279 -11.71 -3.78 2.80
N GLY A 280 -12.82 -3.36 2.17
CA GLY A 280 -13.00 -2.02 1.61
C GLY A 280 -13.44 -0.95 2.60
N ARG A 281 -13.83 -1.33 3.84
CA ARG A 281 -14.22 -0.36 4.85
C ARG A 281 -13.02 0.49 5.30
N PRO A 282 -13.22 1.82 5.48
CA PRO A 282 -12.19 2.69 6.03
C PRO A 282 -11.55 2.13 7.30
N ALA A 283 -10.23 2.15 7.35
CA ALA A 283 -9.37 1.70 8.43
C ALA A 283 -9.31 0.17 8.68
N ASN A 284 -10.16 -0.67 8.09
CA ASN A 284 -10.16 -2.09 8.43
C ASN A 284 -8.83 -2.81 8.14
N LEU A 285 -8.15 -2.47 7.06
CA LEU A 285 -6.86 -3.08 6.72
C LEU A 285 -5.70 -2.41 7.47
N TYR A 286 -5.80 -1.10 7.71
CA TYR A 286 -4.88 -0.45 8.63
C TYR A 286 -4.90 -1.15 9.99
N ASN A 287 -6.08 -1.38 10.55
CA ASN A 287 -6.26 -1.99 11.86
C ASN A 287 -5.71 -3.42 11.94
N GLY A 288 -5.97 -4.24 10.93
CA GLY A 288 -5.60 -5.66 10.96
C GLY A 288 -4.22 -5.98 10.40
N MET A 289 -3.68 -5.13 9.52
CA MET A 289 -2.52 -5.48 8.72
C MET A 289 -1.38 -4.44 8.77
N ILE A 290 -1.61 -3.23 9.30
CA ILE A 290 -0.60 -2.20 9.48
C ILE A 290 -0.35 -1.89 10.95
N ALA A 291 -1.41 -1.73 11.76
CA ALA A 291 -1.28 -1.40 13.18
C ALA A 291 -0.38 -2.37 13.96
N PRO A 292 -0.42 -3.69 13.73
CA PRO A 292 0.50 -4.62 14.40
C PRO A 292 1.98 -4.44 14.04
N LEU A 293 2.27 -3.74 12.94
CA LEU A 293 3.64 -3.47 12.47
C LEU A 293 4.21 -2.16 13.02
N LEU A 294 3.39 -1.29 13.60
CA LEU A 294 3.79 0.06 14.00
C LEU A 294 5.01 0.15 14.94
N PRO A 295 5.26 -0.81 15.86
CA PRO A 295 6.47 -0.75 16.68
C PRO A 295 7.77 -1.01 15.91
N LEU A 296 7.70 -1.61 14.69
CA LEU A 296 8.90 -1.92 13.91
C LEU A 296 9.64 -0.67 13.46
N SER A 297 10.95 -0.75 13.49
CA SER A 297 11.80 0.15 12.73
C SER A 297 11.87 -0.36 11.29
N VAL A 298 11.52 0.47 10.32
CA VAL A 298 11.60 0.16 8.89
C VAL A 298 12.29 1.28 8.13
N LYS A 299 12.85 0.99 6.95
CA LYS A 299 13.44 2.01 6.07
C LYS A 299 12.36 2.82 5.36
N GLY A 300 11.31 2.14 4.91
CA GLY A 300 10.25 2.77 4.15
C GLY A 300 9.17 1.79 3.71
N ALA A 301 8.30 2.30 2.85
CA ALA A 301 7.25 1.53 2.19
C ALA A 301 7.32 1.71 0.68
N ILE A 302 6.98 0.65 -0.05
CA ILE A 302 6.62 0.70 -1.46
C ILE A 302 5.14 0.40 -1.61
N TRP A 303 4.44 1.16 -2.48
CA TRP A 303 2.99 1.15 -2.59
C TRP A 303 2.52 1.01 -4.03
N TYR A 304 1.64 0.05 -4.31
CA TYR A 304 1.00 -0.08 -5.61
C TYR A 304 -0.51 -0.24 -5.44
N GLN A 305 -1.23 0.86 -5.61
CA GLN A 305 -2.68 0.94 -5.44
C GLN A 305 -3.21 2.20 -6.18
N GLY A 306 -4.46 2.20 -6.56
CA GLY A 306 -5.14 3.35 -7.16
C GLY A 306 -6.35 2.90 -7.96
N GLU A 307 -6.33 1.71 -8.54
CA GLU A 307 -7.36 1.20 -9.45
C GLU A 307 -8.75 1.19 -8.79
N SER A 308 -8.81 0.88 -7.49
CA SER A 308 -10.07 0.90 -6.72
C SER A 308 -10.60 2.31 -6.41
N ASN A 309 -9.80 3.35 -6.68
CA ASN A 309 -10.17 4.75 -6.43
C ASN A 309 -10.35 5.56 -7.74
N VAL A 310 -10.20 4.96 -8.94
CA VAL A 310 -10.29 5.66 -10.23
C VAL A 310 -11.59 6.49 -10.34
N GLY A 311 -12.73 5.93 -9.94
CA GLY A 311 -14.02 6.65 -9.97
C GLY A 311 -14.15 7.82 -8.96
N ARG A 312 -13.15 8.00 -8.08
CA ARG A 312 -13.09 9.00 -7.00
C ARG A 312 -11.71 9.65 -6.91
N ALA A 313 -11.11 9.93 -8.06
CA ALA A 313 -9.73 10.41 -8.16
C ALA A 313 -9.50 11.73 -7.41
N GLN A 314 -10.47 12.64 -7.40
CA GLN A 314 -10.35 13.89 -6.64
C GLN A 314 -10.36 13.65 -5.11
N GLN A 315 -11.13 12.68 -4.62
CA GLN A 315 -11.04 12.27 -3.21
C GLN A 315 -9.69 11.62 -2.88
N TYR A 316 -9.13 10.83 -3.81
CA TYR A 316 -7.80 10.23 -3.67
C TYR A 316 -6.69 11.27 -3.49
N LYS A 317 -6.83 12.43 -4.10
CA LYS A 317 -5.91 13.58 -3.99
C LYS A 317 -5.76 14.08 -2.54
N THR A 318 -6.79 13.85 -1.69
CA THR A 318 -6.76 14.09 -0.25
C THR A 318 -6.33 12.85 0.54
N LEU A 319 -6.92 11.69 0.23
CA LEU A 319 -6.74 10.45 1.00
C LEU A 319 -5.31 9.89 0.93
N PHE A 320 -4.66 9.96 -0.24
CA PHE A 320 -3.36 9.32 -0.39
C PHE A 320 -2.24 10.06 0.37
N PRO A 321 -2.08 11.39 0.27
CA PRO A 321 -1.17 12.13 1.14
C PRO A 321 -1.48 11.95 2.63
N LEU A 322 -2.77 11.94 3.00
CA LEU A 322 -3.21 11.73 4.37
C LEU A 322 -2.75 10.35 4.88
N MET A 323 -2.93 9.28 4.11
CA MET A 323 -2.50 7.93 4.49
C MET A 323 -0.98 7.86 4.69
N ILE A 324 -0.18 8.48 3.81
CA ILE A 324 1.28 8.54 3.96
C ILE A 324 1.66 9.25 5.27
N GLN A 325 1.06 10.41 5.54
CA GLN A 325 1.33 11.15 6.76
C GLN A 325 0.87 10.41 8.02
N ASN A 326 -0.27 9.73 7.95
CA ASN A 326 -0.77 8.87 9.02
C ASN A 326 0.25 7.75 9.35
N TRP A 327 0.77 7.04 8.35
CA TRP A 327 1.79 6.01 8.61
C TRP A 327 3.04 6.60 9.24
N ARG A 328 3.54 7.73 8.76
CA ARG A 328 4.70 8.42 9.34
C ARG A 328 4.51 8.76 10.82
N THR A 329 3.35 9.27 11.14
CA THR A 329 2.98 9.64 12.52
C THR A 329 2.92 8.39 13.42
N ASP A 330 2.22 7.36 12.99
CA ASP A 330 1.95 6.19 13.81
C ASP A 330 3.18 5.27 13.93
N PHE A 331 4.00 5.13 12.90
CA PHE A 331 5.33 4.51 12.97
C PHE A 331 6.34 5.35 13.77
N LYS A 332 6.01 6.60 14.14
CA LYS A 332 6.92 7.55 14.78
C LYS A 332 8.21 7.76 13.97
N GLN A 333 8.10 7.74 12.66
CA GLN A 333 9.16 7.91 11.69
C GLN A 333 8.75 9.01 10.68
N PRO A 334 8.90 10.32 11.03
CA PRO A 334 8.42 11.42 10.19
C PRO A 334 9.04 11.44 8.80
N ASP A 335 10.26 10.90 8.66
CA ASP A 335 10.99 10.83 7.39
C ASP A 335 10.89 9.44 6.72
N LEU A 336 9.89 8.62 7.09
CA LEU A 336 9.68 7.32 6.47
C LEU A 336 9.61 7.48 4.94
N ALA A 337 10.51 6.83 4.21
CA ALA A 337 10.50 6.83 2.76
C ALA A 337 9.22 6.15 2.23
N PHE A 338 8.58 6.77 1.24
CA PHE A 338 7.34 6.23 0.68
C PHE A 338 7.37 6.32 -0.85
N HIS A 339 7.72 5.21 -1.51
CA HIS A 339 7.75 5.15 -2.97
C HIS A 339 6.51 4.44 -3.49
N PHE A 340 5.92 4.97 -4.56
CA PHE A 340 4.67 4.41 -5.07
C PHE A 340 4.67 4.29 -6.59
N VAL A 341 3.75 3.50 -7.08
CA VAL A 341 3.53 3.28 -8.51
C VAL A 341 2.40 4.17 -8.99
N GLN A 342 2.63 4.93 -10.05
CA GLN A 342 1.54 5.50 -10.83
C GLN A 342 0.89 4.35 -11.61
N ILE A 343 -0.41 4.10 -11.37
CA ILE A 343 -1.10 2.92 -11.89
C ILE A 343 -1.01 2.82 -13.42
N ALA A 344 -1.01 1.59 -13.92
CA ALA A 344 -0.91 1.33 -15.34
C ALA A 344 -2.22 1.68 -16.09
N PRO A 345 -2.14 2.06 -17.37
CA PRO A 345 -3.30 2.22 -18.24
C PRO A 345 -4.10 0.91 -18.35
N TYR A 346 -5.42 1.06 -18.31
CA TYR A 346 -6.35 -0.05 -18.48
C TYR A 346 -7.72 0.48 -18.93
N ARG A 347 -8.42 -0.23 -19.81
CA ARG A 347 -9.76 0.12 -20.30
C ARG A 347 -10.82 -0.20 -19.24
N TYR A 348 -10.97 0.67 -18.22
CA TYR A 348 -11.99 0.52 -17.19
C TYR A 348 -13.41 0.52 -17.77
N ASN A 349 -13.62 1.26 -18.83
CA ASN A 349 -14.91 1.52 -19.47
C ASN A 349 -15.10 0.78 -20.80
N LYS A 350 -14.36 -0.29 -21.07
CA LYS A 350 -14.38 -1.02 -22.35
C LYS A 350 -15.77 -1.44 -22.84
N ASN A 351 -16.74 -1.62 -21.95
CA ASN A 351 -18.10 -2.05 -22.27
C ASN A 351 -19.10 -0.87 -22.31
N ASN A 352 -18.64 0.38 -22.16
CA ASN A 352 -19.47 1.58 -22.21
C ASN A 352 -18.85 2.64 -23.12
N PRO A 353 -19.16 2.63 -24.42
CA PRO A 353 -18.61 3.59 -25.39
C PRO A 353 -18.93 5.06 -25.08
N ALA A 354 -19.97 5.32 -24.28
CA ALA A 354 -20.38 6.67 -23.90
C ALA A 354 -19.70 7.16 -22.61
N ALA A 355 -18.87 6.32 -21.97
CA ALA A 355 -18.19 6.69 -20.73
C ALA A 355 -17.10 7.75 -20.99
N ASP A 356 -16.93 8.62 -20.01
CA ASP A 356 -15.74 9.47 -19.95
C ASP A 356 -14.51 8.61 -19.62
N LEU A 357 -13.44 8.77 -20.39
CA LEU A 357 -12.21 7.99 -20.27
C LEU A 357 -11.11 8.72 -19.47
N THR A 358 -11.44 9.84 -18.83
CA THR A 358 -10.48 10.68 -18.09
C THR A 358 -10.30 10.32 -16.60
N PRO A 359 -11.19 9.61 -15.90
CA PRO A 359 -11.05 9.34 -14.46
C PRO A 359 -9.72 8.70 -14.06
N CYS A 360 -9.15 7.82 -14.91
CA CYS A 360 -7.84 7.23 -14.67
C CYS A 360 -6.72 8.29 -14.76
N ALA A 361 -6.81 9.22 -15.72
CA ALA A 361 -5.85 10.31 -15.85
C ALA A 361 -5.95 11.31 -14.69
N GLU A 362 -7.15 11.53 -14.15
CA GLU A 362 -7.34 12.30 -12.92
C GLU A 362 -6.67 11.64 -11.71
N LEU A 363 -6.70 10.30 -11.64
CA LEU A 363 -5.97 9.57 -10.60
C LEU A 363 -4.45 9.67 -10.78
N TRP A 364 -3.94 9.60 -12.01
CA TRP A 364 -2.51 9.84 -12.28
C TRP A 364 -2.09 11.25 -11.86
N GLU A 365 -2.95 12.26 -12.06
CA GLU A 365 -2.70 13.61 -11.55
C GLU A 365 -2.66 13.61 -10.01
N ALA A 366 -3.58 12.94 -9.33
CA ALA A 366 -3.58 12.86 -7.87
C ALA A 366 -2.30 12.20 -7.33
N GLN A 367 -1.79 11.16 -8.01
CA GLN A 367 -0.51 10.54 -7.70
C GLN A 367 0.67 11.48 -7.97
N LEU A 368 0.68 12.19 -9.09
CA LEU A 368 1.70 13.18 -9.43
C LEU A 368 1.72 14.36 -8.44
N GLU A 369 0.54 14.85 -8.05
CA GLU A 369 0.42 15.90 -7.02
C GLU A 369 0.96 15.44 -5.66
N THR A 370 0.75 14.18 -5.30
CA THR A 370 1.32 13.58 -4.10
C THR A 370 2.85 13.58 -4.15
N LEU A 371 3.46 13.20 -5.29
CA LEU A 371 4.90 13.27 -5.50
C LEU A 371 5.44 14.67 -5.29
N LYS A 372 4.74 15.71 -5.79
CA LYS A 372 5.14 17.10 -5.69
C LYS A 372 4.99 17.69 -4.28
N LYS A 373 3.98 17.26 -3.53
CA LYS A 373 3.60 17.86 -2.23
C LYS A 373 4.18 17.14 -1.02
N VAL A 374 4.37 15.83 -1.11
CA VAL A 374 4.81 15.02 0.02
C VAL A 374 6.30 14.70 -0.11
N GLN A 375 7.11 15.24 0.78
CA GLN A 375 8.56 15.02 0.78
C GLN A 375 8.91 13.55 1.02
N ASN A 376 10.13 13.15 0.64
CA ASN A 376 10.65 11.79 0.75
C ASN A 376 9.72 10.74 0.14
N THR A 377 9.14 11.08 -1.02
CA THR A 377 8.37 10.17 -1.87
C THR A 377 9.09 9.96 -3.20
N GLY A 378 8.67 8.93 -3.93
CA GLY A 378 9.14 8.62 -5.28
C GLY A 378 8.04 7.90 -6.05
N MET A 379 7.98 8.10 -7.37
CA MET A 379 6.91 7.56 -8.21
C MET A 379 7.45 6.81 -9.43
N ALA A 380 7.15 5.51 -9.49
CA ALA A 380 7.40 4.70 -10.67
C ALA A 380 6.25 4.83 -11.67
N VAL A 381 6.50 5.44 -12.82
CA VAL A 381 5.52 5.57 -13.91
C VAL A 381 5.46 4.25 -14.69
N THR A 382 4.25 3.81 -15.08
CA THR A 382 4.02 2.50 -15.72
C THR A 382 3.18 2.58 -17.01
N THR A 383 3.06 3.76 -17.60
CA THR A 383 2.27 3.97 -18.83
C THR A 383 2.79 3.20 -20.04
N ASP A 384 4.08 2.87 -20.08
CA ASP A 384 4.76 2.16 -21.16
C ASP A 384 4.80 0.63 -20.98
N ILE A 385 4.36 0.12 -19.84
CA ILE A 385 4.33 -1.32 -19.49
C ILE A 385 2.94 -1.79 -19.04
N GLY A 386 1.89 -0.99 -19.33
CA GLY A 386 0.50 -1.34 -19.08
C GLY A 386 -0.02 -2.41 -20.04
N ASN A 387 -1.18 -2.97 -19.71
CA ASN A 387 -1.94 -3.84 -20.59
C ASN A 387 -3.39 -3.38 -20.58
N LEU A 388 -3.87 -2.88 -21.73
CA LEU A 388 -5.19 -2.28 -21.84
C LEU A 388 -6.35 -3.27 -21.60
N ASP A 389 -6.10 -4.56 -21.77
CA ASP A 389 -7.09 -5.62 -21.62
C ASP A 389 -6.97 -6.40 -20.32
N ASN A 390 -5.86 -6.20 -19.59
CA ASN A 390 -5.64 -6.81 -18.28
C ASN A 390 -5.17 -5.76 -17.27
N ILE A 391 -5.96 -5.50 -16.23
CA ILE A 391 -5.65 -4.56 -15.15
C ILE A 391 -4.39 -4.94 -14.35
N HIS A 392 -3.88 -6.15 -14.54
CA HIS A 392 -2.68 -6.70 -13.91
C HIS A 392 -1.58 -6.94 -14.96
N PRO A 393 -0.82 -5.90 -15.38
CA PRO A 393 0.34 -6.10 -16.24
C PRO A 393 1.36 -7.02 -15.59
N THR A 394 1.91 -7.95 -16.36
CA THR A 394 2.81 -9.01 -15.85
C THR A 394 4.26 -8.57 -15.70
N ASN A 395 4.68 -7.46 -16.33
CA ASN A 395 6.00 -6.87 -16.17
C ASN A 395 6.15 -6.22 -14.79
N LYS A 396 6.40 -7.03 -13.76
CA LYS A 396 6.70 -6.54 -12.40
C LYS A 396 8.18 -6.23 -12.19
N GLN A 397 9.04 -6.68 -13.10
CA GLN A 397 10.48 -6.42 -13.12
C GLN A 397 10.77 -4.92 -13.21
N ASP A 398 10.25 -4.26 -14.24
CA ASP A 398 10.47 -2.82 -14.43
C ASP A 398 9.83 -2.00 -13.32
N VAL A 399 8.66 -2.40 -12.80
CA VAL A 399 8.01 -1.73 -11.67
C VAL A 399 8.92 -1.74 -10.44
N GLY A 400 9.41 -2.93 -10.06
CA GLY A 400 10.32 -3.09 -8.91
C GLY A 400 11.62 -2.32 -9.10
N GLN A 401 12.22 -2.38 -10.30
CA GLN A 401 13.43 -1.65 -10.64
C GLN A 401 13.23 -0.12 -10.54
N ARG A 402 12.14 0.41 -11.12
CA ARG A 402 11.84 1.86 -11.08
C ARG A 402 11.65 2.37 -9.65
N LEU A 403 10.99 1.60 -8.78
CA LEU A 403 10.88 1.92 -7.35
C LEU A 403 12.26 1.89 -6.66
N ALA A 404 13.11 0.90 -7.00
CA ALA A 404 14.46 0.79 -6.45
C ALA A 404 15.36 1.96 -6.86
N LEU A 405 15.25 2.48 -8.09
CA LEU A 405 15.99 3.66 -8.54
C LEU A 405 15.71 4.89 -7.65
N TRP A 406 14.46 5.10 -7.27
CA TRP A 406 14.09 6.17 -6.34
C TRP A 406 14.73 5.96 -4.97
N ALA A 407 14.61 4.76 -4.39
CA ALA A 407 15.19 4.43 -3.10
C ALA A 407 16.73 4.59 -3.11
N LEU A 408 17.41 4.02 -4.12
CA LEU A 408 18.86 4.11 -4.28
C LEU A 408 19.33 5.56 -4.34
N SER A 409 18.70 6.38 -5.16
CA SER A 409 19.08 7.80 -5.31
C SER A 409 18.76 8.63 -4.07
N LYS A 410 17.54 8.54 -3.52
CA LYS A 410 17.04 9.44 -2.47
C LYS A 410 17.36 8.97 -1.05
N ASN A 411 17.36 7.66 -0.79
CA ASN A 411 17.48 7.13 0.56
C ASN A 411 18.84 6.46 0.84
N TYR A 412 19.56 6.05 -0.23
CA TYR A 412 20.87 5.44 -0.11
C TYR A 412 22.00 6.30 -0.71
N GLY A 413 21.67 7.44 -1.32
CA GLY A 413 22.64 8.42 -1.79
C GLY A 413 23.49 7.97 -2.98
N VAL A 414 23.04 6.95 -3.75
CA VAL A 414 23.72 6.49 -4.95
C VAL A 414 23.67 7.61 -6.01
N LYS A 415 24.82 8.07 -6.45
CA LYS A 415 24.96 9.19 -7.39
C LYS A 415 24.90 8.73 -8.84
N GLY A 416 24.51 9.65 -9.74
CA GLY A 416 24.52 9.42 -11.19
C GLY A 416 23.39 8.56 -11.73
N LEU A 417 22.45 8.11 -10.89
CA LEU A 417 21.28 7.35 -11.33
C LEU A 417 20.18 8.29 -11.86
N ALA A 418 19.68 8.02 -13.06
CA ALA A 418 18.38 8.51 -13.49
C ALA A 418 17.29 7.70 -12.77
N TYR A 419 16.53 8.33 -11.90
CA TYR A 419 15.55 7.67 -11.04
C TYR A 419 14.10 8.03 -11.38
N SER A 420 13.88 9.06 -12.21
CA SER A 420 12.57 9.52 -12.67
C SER A 420 12.55 9.69 -14.18
N GLY A 421 11.43 9.44 -14.81
CA GLY A 421 11.11 9.95 -16.14
C GLY A 421 10.76 11.43 -16.10
N PRO A 422 10.47 12.06 -17.27
CA PRO A 422 10.08 13.46 -17.36
C PRO A 422 8.83 13.77 -16.54
N VAL A 423 8.90 14.82 -15.72
CA VAL A 423 7.79 15.34 -14.92
C VAL A 423 7.48 16.75 -15.39
N TYR A 424 6.24 16.99 -15.82
CA TYR A 424 5.81 18.31 -16.26
C TYR A 424 6.04 19.38 -15.19
N LYS A 425 6.66 20.48 -15.60
CA LYS A 425 7.02 21.60 -14.72
C LYS A 425 6.21 22.85 -15.03
N ASP A 426 6.25 23.33 -16.28
CA ASP A 426 5.67 24.61 -16.67
C ASP A 426 5.30 24.65 -18.16
N ALA A 427 4.36 25.53 -18.53
CA ALA A 427 3.92 25.78 -19.90
C ALA A 427 3.97 27.28 -20.24
N LYS A 428 4.51 27.62 -21.44
CA LYS A 428 4.51 28.96 -21.96
C LYS A 428 3.84 29.01 -23.34
N ILE A 429 2.76 29.78 -23.44
CA ILE A 429 2.03 30.01 -24.70
C ILE A 429 2.74 31.10 -25.50
N THR A 430 2.99 30.87 -26.78
CA THR A 430 3.57 31.84 -27.71
C THR A 430 2.90 31.69 -29.08
N GLY A 431 1.99 32.60 -29.40
CA GLY A 431 1.17 32.53 -30.60
C GLY A 431 0.30 31.27 -30.65
N ASP A 432 0.48 30.48 -31.69
CA ASP A 432 -0.23 29.22 -31.93
C ASP A 432 0.41 27.99 -31.28
N LYS A 433 1.43 28.18 -30.42
CA LYS A 433 2.24 27.12 -29.84
C LYS A 433 2.29 27.20 -28.33
N VAL A 434 2.44 26.02 -27.71
CA VAL A 434 2.69 25.88 -26.26
C VAL A 434 4.03 25.18 -26.04
N ARG A 435 4.98 25.87 -25.41
CA ARG A 435 6.24 25.28 -24.97
C ARG A 435 6.07 24.68 -23.59
N LEU A 436 6.46 23.41 -23.45
CA LEU A 436 6.39 22.65 -22.21
C LEU A 436 7.79 22.39 -21.70
N SER A 437 8.03 22.63 -20.41
CA SER A 437 9.27 22.30 -19.70
C SER A 437 9.05 21.18 -18.69
N PHE A 438 10.12 20.43 -18.41
CA PHE A 438 10.05 19.24 -17.55
C PHE A 438 11.23 19.20 -16.58
N GLU A 439 11.04 18.58 -15.45
CA GLU A 439 12.11 18.04 -14.63
C GLU A 439 12.51 16.66 -15.17
N HIS A 440 13.74 16.21 -14.92
CA HIS A 440 14.27 14.92 -15.41
C HIS A 440 14.21 14.72 -16.93
N ALA A 441 14.30 15.83 -17.68
CA ALA A 441 14.10 15.88 -19.13
C ALA A 441 15.36 15.54 -19.96
N GLN A 442 16.49 15.28 -19.34
CA GLN A 442 17.75 15.08 -20.05
C GLN A 442 17.62 14.00 -21.12
N GLY A 443 17.84 14.39 -22.39
CA GLY A 443 17.80 13.48 -23.54
C GLY A 443 16.39 12.98 -23.89
N LEU A 444 15.39 13.87 -23.88
CA LEU A 444 14.02 13.55 -24.32
C LEU A 444 14.01 12.86 -25.68
N LYS A 445 13.20 11.82 -25.83
CA LYS A 445 13.00 11.10 -27.08
C LYS A 445 11.68 10.34 -27.09
N ALA A 446 11.22 9.95 -28.27
CA ALA A 446 10.22 8.90 -28.42
C ALA A 446 10.88 7.53 -28.18
N LYS A 447 10.27 6.66 -27.38
CA LYS A 447 10.79 5.32 -27.03
C LYS A 447 10.99 4.44 -28.25
N ASP A 448 10.13 4.57 -29.24
CA ASP A 448 10.08 3.82 -30.49
C ASP A 448 10.74 4.56 -31.67
N GLY A 449 11.27 5.75 -31.45
CA GLY A 449 11.82 6.62 -32.52
C GLY A 449 10.79 7.21 -33.47
N ALA A 450 9.49 7.00 -33.24
CA ALA A 450 8.39 7.56 -34.02
C ALA A 450 8.04 8.99 -33.58
N ALA A 451 6.96 9.57 -34.15
CA ALA A 451 6.40 10.83 -33.66
C ALA A 451 5.86 10.66 -32.23
N LEU A 452 5.92 11.73 -31.43
CA LEU A 452 5.33 11.74 -30.10
C LEU A 452 3.81 11.60 -30.17
N THR A 453 3.23 10.82 -29.27
CA THR A 453 1.81 10.46 -29.27
C THR A 453 1.07 10.96 -28.04
N HIS A 454 -0.26 10.92 -28.07
CA HIS A 454 -1.16 11.23 -26.96
C HIS A 454 -1.08 12.67 -26.42
N PHE A 455 -0.73 13.65 -27.29
CA PHE A 455 -0.89 15.06 -26.99
C PHE A 455 -2.22 15.57 -27.53
N THR A 456 -2.92 16.35 -26.73
CA THR A 456 -4.10 17.11 -27.12
C THR A 456 -3.98 18.56 -26.65
N ILE A 457 -4.61 19.48 -27.40
CA ILE A 457 -4.53 20.93 -27.18
C ILE A 457 -5.92 21.52 -27.31
N ALA A 458 -6.25 22.55 -26.51
CA ALA A 458 -7.54 23.23 -26.56
C ALA A 458 -7.39 24.74 -26.55
N GLY A 459 -8.35 25.43 -27.17
CA GLY A 459 -8.58 26.86 -27.08
C GLY A 459 -9.50 27.23 -25.90
N GLU A 460 -10.00 28.45 -25.89
CA GLU A 460 -10.94 28.97 -24.88
C GLU A 460 -12.28 28.21 -24.84
N ASP A 461 -12.65 27.57 -25.94
CA ASP A 461 -13.82 26.68 -26.05
C ASP A 461 -13.68 25.38 -25.23
N LYS A 462 -12.48 25.09 -24.73
CA LYS A 462 -12.12 23.88 -23.95
C LYS A 462 -12.31 22.56 -24.72
N VAL A 463 -12.43 22.61 -26.03
CA VAL A 463 -12.53 21.42 -26.89
C VAL A 463 -11.12 20.94 -27.24
N PHE A 464 -10.77 19.73 -26.81
CA PHE A 464 -9.43 19.18 -27.05
C PHE A 464 -9.36 18.53 -28.44
N ALA A 465 -8.44 19.01 -29.26
CA ALA A 465 -8.07 18.43 -30.56
C ALA A 465 -6.72 17.71 -30.45
N ALA A 466 -6.43 16.81 -31.39
CA ALA A 466 -5.11 16.18 -31.49
C ALA A 466 -4.02 17.23 -31.77
N ALA A 467 -2.86 17.05 -31.17
CA ALA A 467 -1.75 17.98 -31.31
C ALA A 467 -0.45 17.28 -31.72
N GLU A 468 0.36 17.97 -32.51
CA GLU A 468 1.76 17.61 -32.76
C GLU A 468 2.65 18.11 -31.61
N ALA A 469 3.59 17.29 -31.19
CA ALA A 469 4.62 17.65 -30.23
C ALA A 469 6.01 17.42 -30.82
N LYS A 470 6.88 18.43 -30.73
CA LYS A 470 8.26 18.37 -31.23
C LYS A 470 9.24 18.60 -30.08
N ILE A 471 10.29 17.79 -30.04
CA ILE A 471 11.36 17.92 -29.06
C ILE A 471 12.30 19.04 -29.48
N GLU A 472 12.54 19.99 -28.56
CA GLU A 472 13.53 21.05 -28.71
C GLU A 472 14.42 21.09 -27.47
N GLY A 473 15.56 20.38 -27.52
CA GLY A 473 16.43 20.17 -26.37
C GLY A 473 15.71 19.38 -25.25
N ASP A 474 15.65 19.95 -24.06
CA ASP A 474 14.97 19.37 -22.89
C ASP A 474 13.53 19.89 -22.71
N SER A 475 12.91 20.41 -23.81
CA SER A 475 11.54 20.91 -23.83
C SER A 475 10.76 20.36 -25.01
N LEU A 476 9.43 20.52 -24.98
CA LEU A 476 8.55 20.22 -26.11
C LEU A 476 7.85 21.47 -26.59
N VAL A 477 7.59 21.52 -27.89
CA VAL A 477 6.68 22.51 -28.52
C VAL A 477 5.48 21.76 -29.07
N VAL A 478 4.28 22.14 -28.60
CA VAL A 478 3.01 21.51 -28.95
C VAL A 478 2.15 22.51 -29.73
N SER A 479 1.53 22.07 -30.84
CA SER A 479 0.66 22.86 -31.65
C SER A 479 -0.38 22.01 -32.38
N SER A 480 -1.46 22.64 -32.86
CA SER A 480 -2.45 22.02 -33.75
C SER A 480 -2.96 23.07 -34.75
N LYS A 481 -3.19 22.65 -35.99
CA LYS A 481 -3.82 23.51 -37.02
C LYS A 481 -5.25 23.88 -36.66
N ASP A 482 -5.92 23.00 -35.93
CA ASP A 482 -7.32 23.15 -35.53
C ASP A 482 -7.49 24.09 -34.32
N VAL A 483 -6.39 24.45 -33.62
CA VAL A 483 -6.40 25.29 -32.42
C VAL A 483 -5.36 26.41 -32.55
N PRO A 484 -5.68 27.49 -33.32
CA PRO A 484 -4.73 28.58 -33.58
C PRO A 484 -4.46 29.49 -32.35
N LYS A 485 -5.27 29.40 -31.30
CA LYS A 485 -5.13 30.14 -30.03
C LYS A 485 -5.22 29.17 -28.86
N PRO A 486 -4.16 28.39 -28.58
CA PRO A 486 -4.18 27.41 -27.51
C PRO A 486 -4.15 28.06 -26.14
N VAL A 487 -4.87 27.46 -25.17
CA VAL A 487 -4.85 27.82 -23.74
C VAL A 487 -4.48 26.63 -22.87
N ALA A 488 -4.60 25.39 -23.37
CA ALA A 488 -4.38 24.17 -22.59
C ALA A 488 -3.76 23.05 -23.42
N VAL A 489 -2.92 22.24 -22.79
CA VAL A 489 -2.35 21.00 -23.34
C VAL A 489 -2.57 19.88 -22.34
N ARG A 490 -2.92 18.69 -22.86
CA ARG A 490 -2.97 17.45 -22.09
C ARG A 490 -2.11 16.38 -22.75
N PHE A 491 -1.44 15.57 -21.93
CA PHE A 491 -0.61 14.47 -22.37
C PHE A 491 -1.04 13.18 -21.68
N GLY A 492 -1.32 12.13 -22.45
CA GLY A 492 -1.74 10.83 -21.92
C GLY A 492 -3.05 10.88 -21.13
N TRP A 493 -3.95 11.82 -21.43
CA TRP A 493 -5.13 12.14 -20.59
C TRP A 493 -6.34 11.25 -20.88
N ARG A 494 -6.11 9.93 -20.98
CA ARG A 494 -7.15 8.90 -21.20
C ARG A 494 -6.72 7.57 -20.59
N GLU A 495 -7.65 6.77 -20.07
CA GLU A 495 -7.39 5.46 -19.45
C GLU A 495 -6.69 4.44 -20.36
N ASP A 496 -6.81 4.62 -21.67
CA ASP A 496 -6.23 3.76 -22.72
C ASP A 496 -4.97 4.38 -23.39
N ALA A 497 -4.41 5.44 -22.81
CA ALA A 497 -3.22 6.08 -23.37
C ALA A 497 -1.95 5.27 -23.10
N LEU A 498 -1.19 4.97 -24.16
CA LEU A 498 0.14 4.36 -24.12
C LEU A 498 1.17 5.31 -24.75
N PRO A 499 1.51 6.42 -24.08
CA PRO A 499 2.39 7.44 -24.61
C PRO A 499 3.84 6.97 -24.73
N ASN A 500 4.56 7.49 -25.74
CA ASN A 500 5.93 7.08 -26.06
C ASN A 500 7.03 8.07 -25.63
N LEU A 501 6.70 9.15 -24.91
CA LEU A 501 7.69 10.11 -24.42
C LEU A 501 8.51 9.53 -23.27
N VAL A 502 9.82 9.49 -23.43
CA VAL A 502 10.78 9.06 -22.41
C VAL A 502 11.97 10.02 -22.33
N ASN A 503 12.77 9.95 -21.25
CA ASN A 503 14.05 10.61 -21.18
C ASN A 503 15.21 9.73 -21.75
N GLY A 504 16.43 10.24 -21.69
CA GLY A 504 17.64 9.54 -22.18
C GLY A 504 17.86 8.16 -21.55
N ALA A 505 17.44 7.98 -20.30
CA ALA A 505 17.51 6.69 -19.57
C ALA A 505 16.35 5.73 -19.92
N GLY A 506 15.42 6.13 -20.80
CA GLY A 506 14.27 5.30 -21.19
C GLY A 506 13.13 5.28 -20.16
N LEU A 507 13.16 6.14 -19.15
CA LEU A 507 12.07 6.24 -18.16
C LEU A 507 10.92 7.08 -18.72
N PRO A 508 9.65 6.59 -18.62
CA PRO A 508 8.50 7.23 -19.24
C PRO A 508 8.08 8.52 -18.52
N ALA A 509 7.55 9.47 -19.30
CA ALA A 509 6.94 10.68 -18.79
C ALA A 509 5.61 10.36 -18.08
N SER A 510 5.37 11.02 -16.95
CA SER A 510 4.08 10.98 -16.29
C SER A 510 3.03 11.74 -17.12
N PRO A 511 1.80 11.23 -17.30
CA PRO A 511 0.69 12.00 -17.84
C PRO A 511 0.45 13.29 -17.06
N PHE A 512 0.02 14.34 -17.76
CA PHE A 512 -0.23 15.65 -17.15
C PHE A 512 -1.25 16.46 -17.94
N ARG A 513 -1.73 17.55 -17.33
CA ARG A 513 -2.46 18.63 -17.96
C ARG A 513 -1.88 19.99 -17.55
N THR A 514 -2.09 21.02 -18.37
CA THR A 514 -1.68 22.40 -18.07
C THR A 514 -2.86 23.26 -17.63
N ASP A 515 -4.08 22.73 -17.71
CA ASP A 515 -5.32 23.43 -17.40
C ASP A 515 -5.80 23.20 -15.97
N SER A 516 -6.78 23.99 -15.54
CA SER A 516 -7.51 23.87 -14.29
C SER A 516 -9.01 23.63 -14.50
N PHE A 517 -9.38 23.03 -15.64
CA PHE A 517 -10.80 22.78 -15.94
C PHE A 517 -11.39 21.76 -14.95
N PRO A 518 -12.73 21.82 -14.68
CA PRO A 518 -13.38 20.90 -13.77
C PRO A 518 -13.11 19.43 -14.11
N MET A 519 -13.04 18.61 -13.08
CA MET A 519 -12.76 17.18 -13.18
C MET A 519 -14.03 16.35 -13.12
N VAL A 520 -14.06 15.24 -13.86
CA VAL A 520 -15.23 14.34 -13.91
C VAL A 520 -15.50 13.65 -12.56
N THR A 521 -14.46 13.44 -11.76
CA THR A 521 -14.58 12.80 -10.44
C THR A 521 -14.74 13.81 -9.30
N GLU A 522 -14.89 15.10 -9.58
CA GLU A 522 -15.12 16.13 -8.58
C GLU A 522 -16.45 15.88 -7.84
N GLY A 523 -16.42 15.96 -6.50
CA GLY A 523 -17.57 15.70 -5.65
C GLY A 523 -18.03 14.23 -5.55
N LYS A 524 -17.32 13.29 -6.17
CA LYS A 524 -17.61 11.85 -6.01
C LYS A 524 -16.92 11.26 -4.77
N PHE A 525 -17.71 10.47 -3.99
CA PHE A 525 -17.27 9.85 -2.74
C PHE A 525 -17.45 8.33 -2.76
#